data_1e90eaa820339cf261f8c54b53e318cb
#
_entry.id   1e90eaa820339cf261f8c54b53e318cb
#
_cell.length_a   1.000
_cell.length_b   1.000
_cell.length_c   1.000
_cell.angle_alpha   90.00
_cell.angle_beta   90.00
_cell.angle_gamma   90.00
#
_symmetry.space_group_name_H-M   'P 1'
#
loop_
_entity.id
_entity.type
_entity.pdbx_description
1 polymer ?
#
loop_
_entity_poly.entity_id
_entity_poly.type
_entity_poly.pdbx_seq_one_letter_code
_entity_poly.pdbx_strand_id
1 'polypeptide(L)'
;MELDTVFAKNDQVVSRKIVDELILVPMRKDVADTETLYTLNEVGARVYELIDGERPLQEITDTILNEFDVTRQQAESDVREFVAQLLEIESIHRVESEG
;
A
#
# COMPACT_ATOMS: atom_id res chain seq x y z
N MET A 1 3.42 -2.84 -13.75
CA MET A 1 3.93 -2.09 -12.59
C MET A 1 5.38 -2.46 -12.38
N GLU A 2 6.22 -1.46 -12.44
CA GLU A 2 7.66 -1.72 -12.37
C GLU A 2 8.18 -1.52 -10.96
N LEU A 3 9.24 -2.23 -10.64
CA LEU A 3 9.77 -2.22 -9.28
C LEU A 3 10.46 -0.92 -8.92
N ASP A 4 10.78 -0.09 -9.89
CA ASP A 4 11.38 1.22 -9.60
C ASP A 4 10.34 2.31 -9.42
N THR A 5 9.06 1.97 -9.50
CA THR A 5 7.99 2.93 -9.32
C THR A 5 7.89 3.33 -7.85
N VAL A 6 7.66 4.62 -7.62
CA VAL A 6 7.51 5.17 -6.28
C VAL A 6 6.07 5.62 -6.10
N PHE A 7 5.51 5.33 -4.93
CA PHE A 7 4.15 5.74 -4.58
C PHE A 7 4.14 6.56 -3.32
N ALA A 8 3.11 7.36 -3.16
CA ALA A 8 2.92 8.17 -1.97
C ALA A 8 1.49 8.02 -1.48
N LYS A 9 1.28 8.25 -0.19
CA LYS A 9 -0.05 8.15 0.39
C LYS A 9 -0.87 9.38 0.05
N ASN A 10 -2.18 9.16 -0.14
CA ASN A 10 -3.11 10.26 -0.38
C ASN A 10 -3.65 10.75 0.95
N ASP A 11 -3.93 12.04 1.03
CA ASP A 11 -4.44 12.66 2.24
C ASP A 11 -5.89 12.31 2.53
N GLN A 12 -6.58 11.74 1.57
CA GLN A 12 -8.01 11.50 1.69
C GLN A 12 -8.35 10.13 2.26
N VAL A 13 -7.37 9.47 2.83
CA VAL A 13 -7.58 8.17 3.46
C VAL A 13 -7.04 8.23 4.87
N VAL A 14 -7.88 7.78 5.81
CA VAL A 14 -7.48 7.68 7.20
C VAL A 14 -7.17 6.21 7.48
N SER A 15 -6.06 5.97 8.14
CA SER A 15 -5.69 4.61 8.51
C SER A 15 -5.84 4.42 10.02
N ARG A 16 -6.34 3.27 10.40
CA ARG A 16 -6.46 2.90 11.81
C ARG A 16 -5.84 1.54 12.01
N LYS A 17 -4.96 1.45 12.98
CA LYS A 17 -4.31 0.20 13.29
C LYS A 17 -5.03 -0.47 14.45
N ILE A 18 -5.47 -1.70 14.23
CA ILE A 18 -6.16 -2.48 15.26
C ILE A 18 -5.43 -3.80 15.37
N VAL A 19 -4.72 -4.00 16.46
CA VAL A 19 -3.92 -5.19 16.71
C VAL A 19 -2.96 -5.41 15.53
N ASP A 20 -3.20 -6.44 14.74
CA ASP A 20 -2.31 -6.77 13.62
C ASP A 20 -2.86 -6.32 12.29
N GLU A 21 -3.98 -5.62 12.29
CA GLU A 21 -4.62 -5.22 11.04
C GLU A 21 -4.62 -3.73 10.88
N LEU A 22 -4.58 -3.30 9.65
CA LEU A 22 -4.67 -1.89 9.31
C LEU A 22 -5.95 -1.69 8.51
N ILE A 23 -6.78 -0.77 8.96
CA ILE A 23 -8.04 -0.47 8.30
C ILE A 23 -7.92 0.88 7.62
N LEU A 24 -8.23 0.91 6.33
CA LEU A 24 -8.20 2.15 5.56
C LEU A 24 -9.61 2.63 5.34
N VAL A 25 -9.85 3.88 5.67
CA VAL A 25 -11.17 4.50 5.55
C VAL A 25 -11.06 5.67 4.59
N PRO A 26 -11.64 5.55 3.39
CA PRO A 26 -11.62 6.68 2.46
C PRO A 26 -12.47 7.83 2.99
N MET A 27 -11.98 9.04 2.82
CA MET A 27 -12.66 10.23 3.33
C MET A 27 -13.39 11.00 2.22
N ARG A 28 -13.71 10.33 1.14
CA ARG A 28 -14.35 11.01 0.01
C ARG A 28 -15.83 11.11 0.23
N LYS A 29 -16.34 12.32 0.09
CA LYS A 29 -17.75 12.58 0.35
C LYS A 29 -18.66 12.15 -0.79
N ASP A 30 -18.11 12.08 -1.98
CA ASP A 30 -18.91 11.75 -3.15
C ASP A 30 -19.04 10.25 -3.34
N VAL A 31 -18.45 9.47 -2.48
CA VAL A 31 -18.62 8.03 -2.51
C VAL A 31 -19.89 7.70 -1.77
N ALA A 32 -20.91 7.34 -2.52
CA ALA A 32 -22.21 7.06 -1.92
C ALA A 32 -22.13 5.85 -0.99
N ASP A 33 -21.30 4.94 -1.32
CA ASP A 33 -21.14 3.73 -0.52
C ASP A 33 -20.05 3.95 0.52
N THR A 34 -20.47 4.39 1.69
CA THR A 34 -19.52 4.72 2.73
C THR A 34 -19.08 3.52 3.54
N GLU A 35 -19.50 2.34 3.16
CA GLU A 35 -19.19 1.18 3.95
C GLU A 35 -18.00 0.40 3.45
N THR A 36 -17.33 0.93 2.45
CA THR A 36 -16.15 0.25 1.91
C THR A 36 -14.97 0.51 2.82
N LEU A 37 -14.69 -0.45 3.64
CA LEU A 37 -13.50 -0.44 4.49
C LEU A 37 -12.53 -1.45 3.94
N TYR A 38 -11.28 -1.08 3.87
CA TYR A 38 -10.24 -1.99 3.42
C TYR A 38 -9.40 -2.42 4.61
N THR A 39 -9.37 -3.71 4.85
CA THR A 39 -8.58 -4.26 5.92
C THR A 39 -7.34 -4.91 5.33
N LEU A 40 -6.19 -4.46 5.79
CA LEU A 40 -4.92 -5.01 5.34
C LEU A 40 -4.38 -5.94 6.42
N ASN A 41 -3.93 -7.11 6.01
CA ASN A 41 -3.29 -8.01 6.95
C ASN A 41 -1.90 -7.47 7.29
N GLU A 42 -1.14 -8.24 8.06
CA GLU A 42 0.15 -7.79 8.55
C GLU A 42 1.10 -7.38 7.43
N VAL A 43 1.14 -8.17 6.36
CA VAL A 43 2.03 -7.85 5.24
C VAL A 43 1.54 -6.61 4.51
N GLY A 44 0.24 -6.54 4.23
CA GLY A 44 -0.33 -5.39 3.54
C GLY A 44 -0.16 -4.11 4.35
N ALA A 45 -0.34 -4.21 5.66
CA ALA A 45 -0.15 -3.05 6.53
C ALA A 45 1.29 -2.54 6.46
N ARG A 46 2.24 -3.47 6.45
CA ARG A 46 3.64 -3.08 6.36
C ARG A 46 3.95 -2.43 5.02
N VAL A 47 3.38 -2.98 3.94
CA VAL A 47 3.55 -2.37 2.61
C VAL A 47 3.04 -0.94 2.64
N TYR A 48 1.85 -0.73 3.21
CA TYR A 48 1.29 0.61 3.27
C TYR A 48 2.17 1.56 4.08
N GLU A 49 2.71 1.09 5.20
CA GLU A 49 3.59 1.91 6.04
C GLU A 49 4.85 2.32 5.30
N LEU A 50 5.35 1.46 4.43
CA LEU A 50 6.60 1.73 3.71
C LEU A 50 6.40 2.66 2.52
N ILE A 51 5.17 2.88 2.10
CA ILE A 51 4.89 3.82 1.01
C ILE A 51 5.01 5.23 1.56
N ASP A 52 6.07 5.92 1.16
CA ASP A 52 6.40 7.22 1.76
C ASP A 52 6.75 8.29 0.72
N GLY A 53 6.54 8.00 -0.56
CA GLY A 53 6.84 8.98 -1.59
C GLY A 53 8.29 8.97 -2.04
N GLU A 54 9.10 8.10 -1.48
CA GLU A 54 10.53 8.05 -1.81
C GLU A 54 11.01 6.66 -2.12
N ARG A 55 10.48 5.64 -1.47
CA ARG A 55 10.95 4.27 -1.67
C ARG A 55 10.35 3.64 -2.92
N PRO A 56 11.18 3.09 -3.81
CA PRO A 56 10.63 2.33 -4.93
C PRO A 56 10.08 0.99 -4.44
N LEU A 57 9.24 0.38 -5.24
CA LEU A 57 8.62 -0.89 -4.88
C LEU A 57 9.67 -1.96 -4.60
N GLN A 58 10.80 -1.90 -5.29
CA GLN A 58 11.85 -2.87 -5.05
C GLN A 58 12.34 -2.82 -3.60
N GLU A 59 12.51 -1.62 -3.08
CA GLU A 59 12.96 -1.49 -1.70
C GLU A 59 11.90 -1.98 -0.73
N ILE A 60 10.63 -1.71 -1.03
CA ILE A 60 9.54 -2.21 -0.21
C ILE A 60 9.52 -3.73 -0.22
N THR A 61 9.69 -4.31 -1.41
CA THR A 61 9.72 -5.76 -1.54
C THR A 61 10.87 -6.35 -0.75
N ASP A 62 12.05 -5.73 -0.83
CA ASP A 62 13.21 -6.21 -0.08
C ASP A 62 12.96 -6.17 1.42
N THR A 63 12.28 -5.14 1.89
CA THR A 63 11.97 -5.03 3.31
C THR A 63 11.01 -6.14 3.73
N ILE A 64 10.01 -6.42 2.92
CA ILE A 64 9.08 -7.51 3.21
C ILE A 64 9.83 -8.85 3.27
N LEU A 65 10.77 -9.05 2.35
CA LEU A 65 11.58 -10.27 2.37
C LEU A 65 12.39 -10.42 3.64
N ASN A 66 12.86 -9.30 4.18
CA ASN A 66 13.68 -9.34 5.39
C ASN A 66 12.84 -9.55 6.64
N GLU A 67 11.59 -9.12 6.62
CA GLU A 67 10.77 -9.16 7.82
C GLU A 67 9.81 -10.33 7.89
N PHE A 68 9.49 -10.91 6.75
CA PHE A 68 8.53 -12.00 6.69
C PHE A 68 9.14 -13.22 6.04
N ASP A 69 8.64 -14.38 6.43
CA ASP A 69 9.17 -15.65 5.93
C ASP A 69 8.47 -16.01 4.62
N VAL A 70 8.88 -15.35 3.56
CA VAL A 70 8.30 -15.57 2.22
C VAL A 70 9.41 -15.63 1.20
N THR A 71 9.11 -16.22 0.05
CA THR A 71 10.07 -16.24 -1.06
C THR A 71 10.02 -14.88 -1.76
N ARG A 72 11.07 -14.59 -2.54
CA ARG A 72 11.10 -13.36 -3.31
C ARG A 72 9.91 -13.28 -4.26
N GLN A 73 9.60 -14.38 -4.91
CA GLN A 73 8.48 -14.40 -5.85
C GLN A 73 7.18 -14.08 -5.15
N GLN A 74 6.98 -14.64 -3.98
CA GLN A 74 5.78 -14.39 -3.21
C GLN A 74 5.73 -12.93 -2.75
N ALA A 75 6.86 -12.39 -2.29
CA ALA A 75 6.91 -11.01 -1.85
C ALA A 75 6.58 -10.05 -2.99
N GLU A 76 7.14 -10.29 -4.17
CA GLU A 76 6.86 -9.43 -5.31
C GLU A 76 5.39 -9.49 -5.71
N SER A 77 4.83 -10.69 -5.70
CA SER A 77 3.43 -10.87 -6.05
C SER A 77 2.53 -10.15 -5.05
N ASP A 78 2.82 -10.32 -3.76
CA ASP A 78 2.01 -9.70 -2.72
C ASP A 78 2.09 -8.18 -2.77
N VAL A 79 3.30 -7.64 -2.94
CA VAL A 79 3.47 -6.21 -3.00
C VAL A 79 2.69 -5.62 -4.17
N ARG A 80 2.78 -6.25 -5.34
CA ARG A 80 2.05 -5.77 -6.50
C ARG A 80 0.55 -5.83 -6.30
N GLU A 81 0.08 -6.88 -5.68
CA GLU A 81 -1.34 -7.05 -5.43
C GLU A 81 -1.85 -5.99 -4.46
N PHE A 82 -1.14 -5.79 -3.37
CA PHE A 82 -1.54 -4.77 -2.40
C PHE A 82 -1.51 -3.38 -3.00
N VAL A 83 -0.47 -3.07 -3.78
CA VAL A 83 -0.38 -1.76 -4.40
C VAL A 83 -1.51 -1.56 -5.39
N ALA A 84 -1.86 -2.59 -6.16
CA ALA A 84 -2.98 -2.48 -7.09
C ALA A 84 -4.28 -2.19 -6.36
N GLN A 85 -4.52 -2.86 -5.24
CA GLN A 85 -5.71 -2.62 -4.43
C GLN A 85 -5.71 -1.22 -3.85
N LEU A 86 -4.56 -0.76 -3.37
CA LEU A 86 -4.46 0.57 -2.80
C LEU A 86 -4.70 1.66 -3.85
N LEU A 87 -4.23 1.42 -5.06
CA LEU A 87 -4.50 2.35 -6.17
C LEU A 87 -5.98 2.37 -6.51
N GLU A 88 -6.63 1.22 -6.46
CA GLU A 88 -8.03 1.12 -6.82
C GLU A 88 -8.91 1.93 -5.89
N ILE A 89 -8.58 1.96 -4.61
CA ILE A 89 -9.35 2.75 -3.65
C ILE A 89 -8.80 4.17 -3.51
N GLU A 90 -7.84 4.53 -4.35
CA GLU A 90 -7.27 5.88 -4.38
C GLU A 90 -6.64 6.28 -3.06
N SER A 91 -6.07 5.32 -2.36
CA SER A 91 -5.38 5.61 -1.11
C SER A 91 -3.92 5.98 -1.32
N ILE A 92 -3.39 5.70 -2.49
CA ILE A 92 -2.03 6.08 -2.85
C ILE A 92 -2.04 6.58 -4.29
N HIS A 93 -0.94 7.22 -4.68
CA HIS A 93 -0.78 7.66 -6.05
C HIS A 93 0.67 7.51 -6.46
N ARG A 94 0.87 7.38 -7.75
CA ARG A 94 2.21 7.27 -8.29
C ARG A 94 2.89 8.62 -8.24
N VAL A 95 4.14 8.62 -7.78
CA VAL A 95 4.94 9.84 -7.75
C VAL A 95 5.60 10.00 -9.10
N GLU A 96 5.37 11.15 -9.73
CA GLU A 96 5.98 11.43 -11.02
C GLU A 96 7.44 11.77 -10.80
N SER A 97 8.30 11.05 -11.44
CA SER A 97 9.72 11.34 -11.36
C SER A 97 10.08 12.42 -12.36
N GLU A 98 10.67 13.45 -11.86
CA GLU A 98 11.17 14.54 -12.70
C GLU A 98 12.48 14.08 -13.30
N GLY A 99 12.42 13.38 -14.30
CA GLY A 99 13.59 12.72 -14.87
C GLY A 99 14.69 13.62 -15.31
#